data_dbaf467d6de606c5106b676f18785230
#
_entry.id   dbaf467d6de606c5106b676f18785230
#
_cell.length_a   1.000
_cell.length_b   1.000
_cell.length_c   1.000
_cell.angle_alpha   90.00
_cell.angle_beta   90.00
_cell.angle_gamma   90.00
#
_symmetry.space_group_name_H-M   'P 1'
#
loop_
_entity.id
_entity.type
_entity.pdbx_description
1 polymer ?
#
loop_
_entity_poly.entity_id
_entity_poly.type
_entity_poly.pdbx_seq_one_letter_code
_entity_poly.pdbx_strand_id
1 'polypeptide(L)'
;MPQQRRDRICEVCAAHHVLIAEDNPYGLLGFEGQTARAVRADDENVVYLGSASKMFTPGLRVGWTVDPDSLATILGLQSEAAALNPSVFAQEVVAGCLEKYDWRSVLDEYRVLYGKRAQALMDAFDEHMPDGVTWTRPQGGFYSWITLPQDVDSYDLCMKGIDKGVEIFTTTLKKAMNA
;
A
#
# COMPACT_ATOMS: atom_id res chain seq x y z
N MET A 1 6.39 6.33 6.37
CA MET A 1 6.00 7.31 7.44
C MET A 1 7.00 7.21 8.57
N PRO A 2 7.61 8.33 9.05
CA PRO A 2 8.58 8.34 10.15
C PRO A 2 7.97 7.82 11.46
N GLN A 3 8.78 7.20 12.35
CA GLN A 3 8.32 6.61 13.61
C GLN A 3 7.58 7.63 14.48
N GLN A 4 8.15 8.81 14.69
CA GLN A 4 7.52 9.87 15.48
C GLN A 4 6.08 10.21 15.04
N ARG A 5 5.79 10.15 13.73
CA ARG A 5 4.43 10.38 13.22
C ARG A 5 3.51 9.20 13.53
N ARG A 6 4.03 7.97 13.52
CA ARG A 6 3.28 6.76 13.90
C ARG A 6 2.89 6.82 15.36
N ASP A 7 3.85 7.12 16.25
CA ASP A 7 3.61 7.27 17.68
C ASP A 7 2.54 8.32 17.95
N ARG A 8 2.65 9.47 17.26
CA ARG A 8 1.66 10.56 17.40
C ARG A 8 0.26 10.18 16.92
N ILE A 9 0.14 9.38 15.86
CA ILE A 9 -1.16 8.87 15.40
C ILE A 9 -1.74 7.94 16.46
N CYS A 10 -0.98 7.02 17.02
CA CYS A 10 -1.43 6.12 18.09
C CYS A 10 -1.92 6.92 19.31
N GLU A 11 -1.15 7.91 19.79
CA GLU A 11 -1.54 8.78 20.89
C GLU A 11 -2.87 9.50 20.64
N VAL A 12 -3.01 10.14 19.46
CA VAL A 12 -4.23 10.89 19.12
C VAL A 12 -5.45 9.95 19.00
N CYS A 13 -5.28 8.82 18.31
CA CYS A 13 -6.35 7.84 18.15
C CYS A 13 -6.80 7.25 19.50
N ALA A 14 -5.85 6.92 20.36
CA ALA A 14 -6.15 6.43 21.71
C ALA A 14 -6.90 7.48 22.55
N ALA A 15 -6.45 8.74 22.51
CA ALA A 15 -7.10 9.83 23.26
C ALA A 15 -8.55 10.10 22.81
N HIS A 16 -8.87 9.76 21.57
CA HIS A 16 -10.21 9.97 20.99
C HIS A 16 -11.01 8.66 20.79
N HIS A 17 -10.53 7.54 21.31
CA HIS A 17 -11.14 6.22 21.15
C HIS A 17 -11.39 5.82 19.66
N VAL A 18 -10.45 6.18 18.79
CA VAL A 18 -10.51 5.86 17.36
C VAL A 18 -9.64 4.61 17.09
N LEU A 19 -10.25 3.59 16.48
CA LEU A 19 -9.55 2.40 16.03
C LEU A 19 -8.66 2.73 14.82
N ILE A 20 -7.44 2.21 14.82
CA ILE A 20 -6.53 2.32 13.68
C ILE A 20 -6.61 1.03 12.87
N ALA A 21 -6.86 1.16 11.57
CA ALA A 21 -6.66 0.09 10.59
C ALA A 21 -5.44 0.44 9.72
N GLU A 22 -4.36 -0.33 9.87
CA GLU A 22 -3.13 -0.16 9.09
C GLU A 22 -3.17 -1.03 7.84
N ASP A 23 -3.45 -0.43 6.68
CA ASP A 23 -3.33 -1.12 5.39
C ASP A 23 -1.88 -1.05 4.88
N ASN A 24 -1.16 -2.18 4.95
CA ASN A 24 0.27 -2.24 4.69
C ASN A 24 0.69 -3.29 3.64
N PRO A 25 0.21 -3.20 2.40
CA PRO A 25 0.55 -4.15 1.35
C PRO A 25 1.98 -4.00 0.82
N TYR A 26 2.67 -2.90 1.12
CA TYR A 26 4.00 -2.55 0.61
C TYR A 26 5.11 -2.56 1.67
N GLY A 27 4.80 -2.89 2.92
CA GLY A 27 5.75 -2.78 4.04
C GLY A 27 7.06 -3.52 3.83
N LEU A 28 7.06 -4.59 3.05
CA LEU A 28 8.24 -5.39 2.72
C LEU A 28 9.00 -4.93 1.47
N LEU A 29 8.53 -3.90 0.75
CA LEU A 29 9.09 -3.46 -0.53
C LEU A 29 9.87 -2.13 -0.40
N GLY A 30 10.68 -2.00 0.66
CA GLY A 30 11.65 -0.90 0.77
C GLY A 30 12.85 -1.11 -0.16
N PHE A 31 13.25 -0.10 -0.93
CA PHE A 31 14.28 -0.24 -1.99
C PHE A 31 15.67 -0.55 -1.44
N GLU A 32 16.01 -0.06 -0.26
CA GLU A 32 17.30 -0.29 0.40
C GLU A 32 17.26 -1.45 1.41
N GLY A 33 16.32 -2.37 1.27
CA GLY A 33 16.12 -3.47 2.23
C GLY A 33 15.43 -3.05 3.52
N GLN A 34 15.05 -1.80 3.67
CA GLN A 34 14.32 -1.29 4.83
C GLN A 34 12.86 -1.71 4.76
N THR A 35 12.44 -2.52 5.68
CA THR A 35 11.01 -2.77 5.89
C THR A 35 10.45 -1.70 6.81
N ALA A 36 9.34 -1.09 6.43
CA ALA A 36 8.62 -0.24 7.34
C ALA A 36 8.03 -1.11 8.46
N ARG A 37 8.45 -0.86 9.72
CA ARG A 37 7.85 -1.53 10.88
C ARG A 37 6.36 -1.22 10.93
N ALA A 38 5.53 -2.22 11.12
CA ALA A 38 4.10 -2.05 11.25
C ALA A 38 3.74 -1.26 12.52
N VAL A 39 2.74 -0.40 12.46
CA VAL A 39 2.21 0.30 13.66
C VAL A 39 1.67 -0.70 14.66
N ARG A 40 1.03 -1.78 14.18
CA ARG A 40 0.56 -2.91 14.99
C ARG A 40 1.65 -3.54 15.86
N ALA A 41 2.91 -3.48 15.44
CA ALA A 41 4.02 -4.03 16.21
C ALA A 41 4.38 -3.19 17.45
N ASP A 42 3.90 -1.97 17.53
CA ASP A 42 4.12 -1.02 18.62
C ASP A 42 2.83 -0.76 19.44
N ASP A 43 1.64 -1.04 18.87
CA ASP A 43 0.34 -0.87 19.54
C ASP A 43 -0.60 -2.03 19.22
N GLU A 44 -0.95 -2.81 20.23
CA GLU A 44 -1.82 -3.98 20.12
C GLU A 44 -3.30 -3.66 19.79
N ASN A 45 -3.70 -2.39 19.86
CA ASN A 45 -5.05 -1.94 19.52
C ASN A 45 -5.19 -1.58 18.03
N VAL A 46 -4.15 -1.76 17.23
CA VAL A 46 -4.17 -1.55 15.78
C VAL A 46 -4.58 -2.82 15.06
N VAL A 47 -5.51 -2.74 14.14
CA VAL A 47 -5.81 -3.79 13.15
C VAL A 47 -4.80 -3.68 12.01
N TYR A 48 -4.00 -4.71 11.79
CA TYR A 48 -3.07 -4.77 10.66
C TYR A 48 -3.69 -5.54 9.49
N LEU A 49 -3.63 -4.97 8.30
CA LEU A 49 -4.08 -5.59 7.06
C LEU A 49 -2.86 -5.91 6.18
N GLY A 50 -2.62 -7.19 5.96
CA GLY A 50 -1.54 -7.68 5.11
C GLY A 50 -2.07 -8.33 3.83
N SER A 51 -1.23 -8.41 2.80
CA SER A 51 -1.61 -9.01 1.52
C SER A 51 -0.44 -9.69 0.82
N ALA A 52 -0.70 -10.85 0.24
CA ALA A 52 0.23 -11.54 -0.66
C ALA A 52 0.28 -10.91 -2.07
N SER A 53 -0.66 -10.01 -2.39
CA SER A 53 -0.84 -9.48 -3.75
C SER A 53 0.36 -8.72 -4.31
N LYS A 54 1.18 -8.09 -3.46
CA LYS A 54 2.32 -7.27 -3.89
C LYS A 54 3.68 -7.97 -3.70
N MET A 55 3.70 -9.06 -2.93
CA MET A 55 4.91 -9.85 -2.67
C MET A 55 4.99 -11.10 -3.54
N PHE A 56 3.84 -11.70 -3.88
CA PHE A 56 3.74 -12.90 -4.70
C PHE A 56 2.99 -12.60 -5.99
N THR A 57 1.66 -12.68 -5.94
CA THR A 57 0.81 -12.41 -7.11
C THR A 57 -0.58 -11.91 -6.68
N PRO A 58 -1.11 -10.90 -7.35
CA PRO A 58 -2.45 -10.39 -7.05
C PRO A 58 -3.56 -11.39 -7.40
N GLY A 59 -3.31 -12.35 -8.29
CA GLY A 59 -4.30 -13.32 -8.75
C GLY A 59 -4.74 -14.33 -7.68
N LEU A 60 -3.91 -14.60 -6.66
CA LEU A 60 -4.26 -15.54 -5.58
C LEU A 60 -5.31 -14.98 -4.60
N ARG A 61 -5.46 -13.67 -4.51
CA ARG A 61 -6.44 -13.01 -3.62
C ARG A 61 -6.31 -13.40 -2.15
N VAL A 62 -5.09 -13.61 -1.66
CA VAL A 62 -4.80 -13.93 -0.25
C VAL A 62 -4.39 -12.67 0.48
N GLY A 63 -5.10 -12.40 1.58
CA GLY A 63 -4.79 -11.37 2.56
C GLY A 63 -5.01 -11.92 3.96
N TRP A 64 -4.55 -11.21 4.96
CA TRP A 64 -4.71 -11.55 6.38
C TRP A 64 -4.85 -10.31 7.22
N THR A 65 -5.42 -10.48 8.41
CA THR A 65 -5.44 -9.47 9.44
C THR A 65 -4.67 -9.94 10.67
N VAL A 66 -4.10 -9.00 11.42
CA VAL A 66 -3.63 -9.21 12.78
C VAL A 66 -4.41 -8.27 13.67
N ASP A 67 -5.33 -8.83 14.44
CA ASP A 67 -6.37 -8.09 15.12
C ASP A 67 -6.13 -8.01 16.63
N PRO A 68 -6.66 -6.97 17.31
CA PRO A 68 -6.88 -7.04 18.76
C PRO A 68 -7.81 -8.21 19.11
N ASP A 69 -7.56 -8.89 20.24
CA ASP A 69 -8.36 -10.05 20.69
C ASP A 69 -9.86 -9.73 20.76
N SER A 70 -10.21 -8.49 21.14
CA SER A 70 -11.61 -8.02 21.20
C SER A 70 -12.31 -7.98 19.83
N LEU A 71 -11.60 -7.93 18.73
CA LEU A 71 -12.11 -7.83 17.36
C LEU A 71 -11.97 -9.11 16.56
N ALA A 72 -11.02 -9.98 16.89
CA ALA A 72 -10.67 -11.15 16.09
C ALA A 72 -11.88 -12.05 15.78
N THR A 73 -12.71 -12.36 16.79
CA THR A 73 -13.92 -13.17 16.60
C THR A 73 -14.95 -12.47 15.69
N ILE A 74 -15.14 -11.16 15.88
CA ILE A 74 -16.11 -10.38 15.11
C ILE A 74 -15.70 -10.32 13.65
N LEU A 75 -14.42 -10.04 13.37
CA LEU A 75 -13.87 -9.97 12.02
C LEU A 75 -13.90 -11.35 11.34
N GLY A 76 -13.62 -12.43 12.08
CA GLY A 76 -13.76 -13.80 11.60
C GLY A 76 -15.19 -14.12 11.15
N LEU A 77 -16.19 -13.81 11.98
CA LEU A 77 -17.61 -14.02 11.65
C LEU A 77 -18.06 -13.16 10.47
N GLN A 78 -17.57 -11.91 10.36
CA GLN A 78 -17.86 -11.05 9.21
C GLN A 78 -17.23 -11.58 7.92
N SER A 79 -15.99 -12.11 7.98
CA SER A 79 -15.35 -12.77 6.84
C SER A 79 -16.13 -13.99 6.37
N GLU A 80 -16.60 -14.82 7.31
CA GLU A 80 -17.44 -15.98 7.01
C GLU A 80 -18.78 -15.56 6.36
N ALA A 81 -19.43 -14.54 6.90
CA ALA A 81 -20.67 -14.02 6.35
C ALA A 81 -20.50 -13.41 4.94
N ALA A 82 -19.38 -12.78 4.66
CA ALA A 82 -19.12 -12.11 3.38
C ALA A 82 -18.69 -13.08 2.27
N ALA A 83 -17.87 -14.09 2.59
CA ALA A 83 -17.22 -14.94 1.59
C ALA A 83 -17.39 -16.43 1.86
N LEU A 84 -18.14 -16.84 2.87
CA LEU A 84 -18.29 -18.17 3.43
C LEU A 84 -16.92 -18.76 3.84
N ASN A 85 -16.02 -18.94 2.86
CA ASN A 85 -14.65 -19.37 3.10
C ASN A 85 -13.74 -18.86 1.96
N PRO A 86 -12.65 -18.13 2.27
CA PRO A 86 -11.64 -17.79 1.29
C PRO A 86 -11.02 -19.04 0.66
N SER A 87 -10.53 -18.94 -0.57
CA SER A 87 -9.96 -20.08 -1.31
C SER A 87 -8.86 -20.79 -0.52
N VAL A 88 -9.14 -21.98 -0.02
CA VAL A 88 -8.16 -22.83 0.68
C VAL A 88 -6.98 -23.17 -0.23
N PHE A 89 -7.25 -23.46 -1.50
CA PHE A 89 -6.18 -23.71 -2.48
C PHE A 89 -5.20 -22.55 -2.59
N ALA A 90 -5.68 -21.30 -2.67
CA ALA A 90 -4.82 -20.15 -2.75
C ALA A 90 -4.00 -19.93 -1.45
N GLN A 91 -4.60 -20.19 -0.29
CA GLN A 91 -3.91 -20.12 1.00
C GLN A 91 -2.81 -21.19 1.09
N GLU A 92 -3.07 -22.43 0.70
CA GLU A 92 -2.09 -23.52 0.67
C GLU A 92 -0.93 -23.23 -0.30
N VAL A 93 -1.21 -22.61 -1.44
CA VAL A 93 -0.16 -22.18 -2.38
C VAL A 93 0.74 -21.13 -1.73
N VAL A 94 0.18 -20.11 -1.07
CA VAL A 94 0.96 -19.07 -0.37
C VAL A 94 1.76 -19.69 0.77
N ALA A 95 1.15 -20.52 1.60
CA ALA A 95 1.82 -21.20 2.72
C ALA A 95 2.98 -22.05 2.21
N GLY A 96 2.76 -22.87 1.18
CA GLY A 96 3.80 -23.69 0.57
C GLY A 96 4.94 -22.88 -0.04
N CYS A 97 4.65 -21.70 -0.60
CA CYS A 97 5.69 -20.78 -1.07
C CYS A 97 6.52 -20.24 0.10
N LEU A 98 5.89 -19.83 1.19
CA LEU A 98 6.58 -19.30 2.37
C LEU A 98 7.45 -20.34 3.08
N GLU A 99 7.04 -21.62 3.06
CA GLU A 99 7.73 -22.70 3.73
C GLU A 99 8.87 -23.31 2.89
N LYS A 100 8.67 -23.45 1.57
CA LYS A 100 9.54 -24.26 0.71
C LYS A 100 10.52 -23.46 -0.14
N TYR A 101 10.28 -22.18 -0.34
CA TYR A 101 11.11 -21.32 -1.19
C TYR A 101 11.76 -20.18 -0.40
N ASP A 102 12.91 -19.74 -0.86
CA ASP A 102 13.55 -18.53 -0.33
C ASP A 102 12.88 -17.27 -0.91
N TRP A 103 11.66 -17.02 -0.45
CA TRP A 103 10.87 -15.87 -0.86
C TRP A 103 11.52 -14.53 -0.46
N ARG A 104 12.41 -14.53 0.55
CA ARG A 104 13.13 -13.32 0.97
C ARG A 104 14.12 -12.89 -0.10
N SER A 105 14.86 -13.84 -0.67
CA SER A 105 15.77 -13.56 -1.80
C SER A 105 15.01 -13.00 -3.00
N VAL A 106 13.82 -13.53 -3.31
CA VAL A 106 12.96 -13.00 -4.38
C VAL A 106 12.50 -11.57 -4.09
N LEU A 107 12.17 -11.28 -2.83
CA LEU A 107 11.84 -9.89 -2.42
C LEU A 107 13.03 -8.94 -2.57
N ASP A 108 14.25 -9.39 -2.30
CA ASP A 108 15.46 -8.58 -2.50
C ASP A 108 15.67 -8.26 -3.99
N GLU A 109 15.43 -9.20 -4.88
CA GLU A 109 15.44 -8.95 -6.33
C GLU A 109 14.37 -7.91 -6.73
N TYR A 110 13.16 -8.00 -6.18
CA TYR A 110 12.09 -7.00 -6.41
C TYR A 110 12.47 -5.61 -5.88
N ARG A 111 13.08 -5.52 -4.70
CA ARG A 111 13.56 -4.25 -4.13
C ARG A 111 14.55 -3.56 -5.07
N VAL A 112 15.53 -4.32 -5.58
CA VAL A 112 16.52 -3.81 -6.55
C VAL A 112 15.85 -3.37 -7.85
N LEU A 113 14.94 -4.19 -8.40
CA LEU A 113 14.22 -3.87 -9.63
C LEU A 113 13.37 -2.60 -9.49
N TYR A 114 12.56 -2.54 -8.45
CA TYR A 114 11.67 -1.39 -8.22
C TYR A 114 12.43 -0.14 -7.80
N GLY A 115 13.54 -0.28 -7.08
CA GLY A 115 14.44 0.84 -6.78
C GLY A 115 15.00 1.49 -8.03
N LYS A 116 15.47 0.68 -9.00
CA LYS A 116 15.95 1.19 -10.31
C LYS A 116 14.83 1.90 -11.09
N ARG A 117 13.62 1.34 -11.10
CA ARG A 117 12.46 1.96 -11.77
C ARG A 117 12.04 3.27 -11.10
N ALA A 118 12.03 3.30 -9.77
CA ALA A 118 11.74 4.51 -9.02
C ALA A 118 12.78 5.60 -9.30
N GLN A 119 14.07 5.25 -9.33
CA GLN A 119 15.13 6.21 -9.65
C GLN A 119 14.95 6.78 -11.06
N ALA A 120 14.73 5.93 -12.07
CA ALA A 120 14.50 6.39 -13.44
C ALA A 120 13.27 7.32 -13.55
N LEU A 121 12.21 7.04 -12.78
CA LEU A 121 11.03 7.91 -12.72
C LEU A 121 11.38 9.26 -12.07
N MET A 122 12.16 9.26 -10.99
CA MET A 122 12.57 10.50 -10.32
C MET A 122 13.48 11.35 -11.20
N ASP A 123 14.41 10.74 -11.92
CA ASP A 123 15.30 11.42 -12.88
C ASP A 123 14.48 12.09 -13.99
N ALA A 124 13.48 11.37 -14.52
CA ALA A 124 12.57 11.91 -15.54
C ALA A 124 11.69 13.05 -14.98
N PHE A 125 11.25 12.96 -13.73
CA PHE A 125 10.51 14.06 -13.09
C PHE A 125 11.38 15.30 -12.90
N ASP A 126 12.63 15.12 -12.45
CA ASP A 126 13.59 16.22 -12.29
C ASP A 126 13.89 16.94 -13.62
N GLU A 127 13.89 16.20 -14.74
CA GLU A 127 14.19 16.73 -16.07
C GLU A 127 12.99 17.35 -16.77
N HIS A 128 11.77 16.78 -16.59
CA HIS A 128 10.65 17.08 -17.48
C HIS A 128 9.44 17.71 -16.79
N MET A 129 9.36 17.68 -15.45
CA MET A 129 8.20 18.26 -14.77
C MET A 129 8.22 19.78 -14.86
N PRO A 130 7.05 20.39 -15.17
CA PRO A 130 6.95 21.84 -15.27
C PRO A 130 7.01 22.51 -13.88
N ASP A 131 7.30 23.83 -13.88
CA ASP A 131 7.31 24.66 -12.69
C ASP A 131 5.97 24.57 -11.93
N GLY A 132 6.02 24.57 -10.61
CA GLY A 132 4.85 24.49 -9.75
C GLY A 132 4.32 23.08 -9.46
N VAL A 133 4.84 22.05 -10.13
CA VAL A 133 4.56 20.64 -9.80
C VAL A 133 5.60 20.16 -8.79
N THR A 134 5.13 19.44 -7.76
CA THR A 134 6.03 18.82 -6.77
C THR A 134 5.68 17.34 -6.63
N TRP A 135 6.66 16.53 -6.20
CA TRP A 135 6.46 15.09 -6.04
C TRP A 135 7.20 14.53 -4.84
N THR A 136 6.74 13.40 -4.34
CA THR A 136 7.43 12.65 -3.29
C THR A 136 8.48 11.74 -3.89
N ARG A 137 9.61 11.56 -3.17
CA ARG A 137 10.63 10.55 -3.50
C ARG A 137 10.40 9.31 -2.66
N PRO A 138 9.83 8.23 -3.24
CA PRO A 138 9.49 7.03 -2.48
C PRO A 138 10.76 6.28 -2.05
N GLN A 139 10.73 5.73 -0.85
CA GLN A 139 11.75 4.81 -0.34
C GLN A 139 11.35 3.34 -0.51
N GLY A 140 10.20 3.07 -1.11
CA GLY A 140 9.64 1.76 -1.35
C GLY A 140 8.24 1.82 -1.93
N GLY A 141 7.68 0.66 -2.24
CA GLY A 141 6.37 0.55 -2.85
C GLY A 141 6.35 0.88 -4.35
N PHE A 142 5.18 1.22 -4.89
CA PHE A 142 4.96 1.35 -6.33
C PHE A 142 4.52 2.75 -6.76
N TYR A 143 4.38 3.70 -5.83
CA TYR A 143 3.77 4.99 -6.11
C TYR A 143 4.63 6.16 -5.68
N SER A 144 4.59 7.23 -6.46
CA SER A 144 4.99 8.57 -6.08
C SER A 144 3.75 9.46 -6.09
N TRP A 145 3.65 10.34 -5.09
CA TRP A 145 2.59 11.34 -5.03
C TRP A 145 3.03 12.58 -5.77
N ILE A 146 2.22 13.04 -6.73
CA ILE A 146 2.43 14.27 -7.48
C ILE A 146 1.41 15.30 -7.01
N THR A 147 1.86 16.48 -6.64
CA THR A 147 1.02 17.60 -6.30
C THR A 147 1.02 18.58 -7.47
N LEU A 148 -0.15 18.82 -8.01
CA LEU A 148 -0.37 19.71 -9.15
C LEU A 148 -0.70 21.13 -8.68
N PRO A 149 -0.43 22.18 -9.50
CA PRO A 149 -0.95 23.52 -9.29
C PRO A 149 -2.49 23.52 -9.17
N GLN A 150 -3.05 24.51 -8.46
CA GLN A 150 -4.49 24.55 -8.15
C GLN A 150 -5.40 24.69 -9.38
N ASP A 151 -4.89 25.25 -10.45
CA ASP A 151 -5.59 25.47 -11.73
C ASP A 151 -5.59 24.24 -12.64
N VAL A 152 -4.83 23.18 -12.28
CA VAL A 152 -4.77 21.94 -13.05
C VAL A 152 -5.80 20.93 -12.53
N ASP A 153 -6.73 20.52 -13.37
CA ASP A 153 -7.69 19.44 -13.08
C ASP A 153 -6.99 18.08 -13.19
N SER A 154 -6.84 17.38 -12.08
CA SER A 154 -6.16 16.08 -12.03
C SER A 154 -6.93 14.97 -12.77
N TYR A 155 -8.26 15.07 -12.88
CA TYR A 155 -9.06 14.12 -13.64
C TYR A 155 -8.84 14.27 -15.15
N ASP A 156 -8.89 15.50 -15.64
CA ASP A 156 -8.63 15.80 -17.07
C ASP A 156 -7.19 15.39 -17.45
N LEU A 157 -6.22 15.59 -16.54
CA LEU A 157 -4.83 15.14 -16.75
C LEU A 157 -4.76 13.61 -16.83
N CYS A 158 -5.46 12.90 -15.95
CA CYS A 158 -5.54 11.44 -15.94
C CYS A 158 -6.09 10.92 -17.30
N MET A 159 -7.20 11.48 -17.76
CA MET A 159 -7.82 11.08 -19.06
C MET A 159 -6.86 11.32 -20.23
N LYS A 160 -6.19 12.46 -20.27
CA LYS A 160 -5.18 12.77 -21.31
C LYS A 160 -3.94 11.84 -21.20
N GLY A 161 -3.58 11.42 -19.99
CA GLY A 161 -2.53 10.45 -19.77
C GLY A 161 -2.85 9.10 -20.40
N ILE A 162 -4.07 8.60 -20.19
CA ILE A 162 -4.54 7.33 -20.77
C ILE A 162 -4.44 7.36 -22.30
N ASP A 163 -4.85 8.46 -22.96
CA ASP A 163 -4.74 8.64 -24.42
C ASP A 163 -3.28 8.60 -24.91
N LYS A 164 -2.32 8.87 -24.02
CA LYS A 164 -0.87 8.81 -24.29
C LYS A 164 -0.22 7.51 -23.84
N GLY A 165 -1.01 6.54 -23.33
CA GLY A 165 -0.51 5.29 -22.79
C GLY A 165 0.11 5.38 -21.39
N VAL A 166 -0.21 6.45 -20.65
CA VAL A 166 0.23 6.66 -19.27
C VAL A 166 -0.96 6.60 -18.33
N GLU A 167 -0.92 5.71 -17.34
CA GLU A 167 -1.95 5.60 -16.32
C GLU A 167 -1.55 6.41 -15.08
N ILE A 168 -2.39 7.36 -14.69
CA ILE A 168 -2.23 8.22 -13.53
C ILE A 168 -3.48 8.03 -12.65
N PHE A 169 -3.30 7.74 -11.37
CA PHE A 169 -4.41 7.68 -10.41
C PHE A 169 -4.66 9.06 -9.82
N THR A 170 -5.91 9.50 -9.83
CA THR A 170 -6.33 10.75 -9.22
C THR A 170 -7.20 10.50 -7.99
N THR A 171 -7.04 11.32 -6.96
CA THR A 171 -7.91 11.31 -5.78
C THR A 171 -9.12 12.23 -5.90
N THR A 172 -9.26 12.96 -7.02
CA THR A 172 -10.36 13.90 -7.22
C THR A 172 -11.62 13.17 -7.72
N LEU A 173 -12.55 12.90 -6.80
CA LEU A 173 -13.88 12.31 -7.11
C LEU A 173 -14.92 13.35 -7.57
N LYS A 174 -14.52 14.56 -7.91
CA LYS A 174 -15.42 15.71 -8.06
C LYS A 174 -16.48 15.62 -9.18
N LYS A 175 -16.36 14.73 -10.15
CA LYS A 175 -17.33 14.68 -11.26
C LYS A 175 -18.29 13.48 -11.26
N ALA A 176 -18.01 12.43 -10.53
CA ALA A 176 -18.89 11.25 -10.50
C ALA A 176 -20.16 11.42 -9.64
N MET A 177 -20.25 12.50 -8.84
CA MET A 177 -21.40 12.74 -7.96
C MET A 177 -22.44 13.74 -8.52
N ASN A 178 -22.22 14.28 -9.71
CA ASN A 178 -23.14 15.24 -10.35
C ASN A 178 -23.68 14.76 -11.73
N ALA A 179 -23.64 13.45 -11.96
CA ALA A 179 -24.25 12.84 -13.16
C ALA A 179 -25.47 11.98 -12.77
#